data_c1566e1613afb4a632bfbbcf450a570c
#
_entry.id   c1566e1613afb4a632bfbbcf450a570c
#
_cell.length_a   1.000
_cell.length_b   1.000
_cell.length_c   1.000
_cell.angle_alpha   90.00
_cell.angle_beta   90.00
_cell.angle_gamma   90.00
#
_symmetry.space_group_name_H-M   'P 1'
#
loop_
_entity.id
_entity.type
_entity.pdbx_description
1 polymer ?
#
loop_
_entity_poly.entity_id
_entity_poly.type
_entity_poly.pdbx_seq_one_letter_code
_entity_poly.pdbx_strand_id
1 'polypeptide(L)'
;MNKKERHDIAHFGAKIVLFLLLVSAILGFSCMCLYKTGEFKSFSSYIHPLQEDQLFGLAYSNYDKAYKFHMTDEVHCPQVLALGSSRIMQVKRSVVNPDYTFYNAGGAIQDACELPLFVKKLHNSPELILVNLDQWWFNRAYVDDNQPFSPSVYDEPELELSMLGQLVCNFYLDLMKGKISLSKVFSSNHIGLNAICNDNGFAADGSRYQGDMILAPEIQEDYNFKNVLGRIRDGNQRFQYGDRADSTLFSALDDFLSLCVARHIKVAAFLPPFAPFVYKQMQETGKYGYMARLYDMLLPMFDKYENCSLYDFTDVTEMNVHNYDFDDGFHGSEIIYNGMIRQMIRQDSSLSPFFVSEQEMDKLDTIYLSKNIRYHSID
;
A
#
# COMPACT_ATOMS: atom_id res chain seq x y z
N MET A 1 37.92 -55.90 -13.14
CA MET A 1 36.47 -55.59 -13.10
C MET A 1 35.77 -56.56 -14.04
N ASN A 2 34.87 -57.36 -13.51
CA ASN A 2 34.14 -58.33 -14.33
C ASN A 2 32.97 -57.66 -15.14
N LYS A 3 32.37 -58.39 -16.07
CA LYS A 3 31.32 -57.85 -16.95
C LYS A 3 30.07 -57.39 -16.19
N LYS A 4 29.77 -58.05 -15.04
CA LYS A 4 28.66 -57.74 -14.17
C LYS A 4 28.93 -56.43 -13.41
N GLU A 5 30.11 -56.23 -12.85
CA GLU A 5 30.51 -54.99 -12.17
C GLU A 5 30.46 -53.77 -13.09
N ARG A 6 30.92 -53.92 -14.35
CA ARG A 6 30.79 -52.85 -15.36
C ARG A 6 29.33 -52.49 -15.65
N HIS A 7 28.47 -53.48 -15.72
CA HIS A 7 27.03 -53.27 -15.97
C HIS A 7 26.38 -52.56 -14.78
N ASP A 8 26.66 -52.97 -13.56
CA ASP A 8 26.12 -52.37 -12.30
C ASP A 8 26.57 -50.92 -12.15
N ILE A 9 27.84 -50.61 -12.46
CA ILE A 9 28.37 -49.24 -12.43
C ILE A 9 27.70 -48.37 -13.51
N ALA A 10 27.51 -48.90 -14.74
CA ALA A 10 26.83 -48.15 -15.79
C ALA A 10 25.36 -47.86 -15.44
N HIS A 11 24.68 -48.83 -14.84
CA HIS A 11 23.28 -48.68 -14.41
C HIS A 11 23.16 -47.67 -13.25
N PHE A 12 24.09 -47.65 -12.27
CA PHE A 12 24.15 -46.69 -11.20
C PHE A 12 24.43 -45.28 -11.76
N GLY A 13 25.38 -45.14 -12.67
CA GLY A 13 25.69 -43.89 -13.32
C GLY A 13 24.47 -43.32 -14.10
N ALA A 14 23.73 -44.19 -14.82
CA ALA A 14 22.51 -43.78 -15.52
C ALA A 14 21.43 -43.25 -14.56
N LYS A 15 21.26 -43.87 -13.37
CA LYS A 15 20.31 -43.39 -12.34
C LYS A 15 20.70 -42.01 -11.77
N ILE A 16 22.03 -41.80 -11.51
CA ILE A 16 22.52 -40.49 -11.09
C ILE A 16 22.24 -39.43 -12.14
N VAL A 17 22.57 -39.72 -13.40
CA VAL A 17 22.29 -38.76 -14.52
C VAL A 17 20.82 -38.44 -14.61
N LEU A 18 19.96 -39.46 -14.56
CA LEU A 18 18.50 -39.24 -14.60
C LEU A 18 18.03 -38.38 -13.42
N PHE A 19 18.50 -38.66 -12.21
CA PHE A 19 18.18 -37.85 -11.02
C PHE A 19 18.61 -36.39 -11.18
N LEU A 20 19.85 -36.17 -11.64
CA LEU A 20 20.36 -34.81 -11.88
C LEU A 20 19.57 -34.06 -12.96
N LEU A 21 19.17 -34.77 -14.03
CA LEU A 21 18.31 -34.18 -15.08
C LEU A 21 16.95 -33.80 -14.54
N LEU A 22 16.32 -34.63 -13.72
CA LEU A 22 15.03 -34.32 -13.09
C LEU A 22 15.14 -33.11 -12.14
N VAL A 23 16.16 -33.07 -11.29
CA VAL A 23 16.40 -31.93 -10.40
C VAL A 23 16.66 -30.65 -11.20
N SER A 24 17.48 -30.74 -12.24
CA SER A 24 17.77 -29.59 -13.11
C SER A 24 16.51 -29.10 -13.85
N ALA A 25 15.63 -30.01 -14.30
CA ALA A 25 14.38 -29.65 -14.94
C ALA A 25 13.42 -28.94 -13.97
N ILE A 26 13.30 -29.44 -12.73
CA ILE A 26 12.47 -28.83 -11.68
C ILE A 26 12.98 -27.43 -11.35
N LEU A 27 14.28 -27.28 -11.07
CA LEU A 27 14.90 -25.99 -10.77
C LEU A 27 14.81 -25.03 -11.97
N GLY A 28 15.09 -25.51 -13.17
CA GLY A 28 15.03 -24.71 -14.40
C GLY A 28 13.62 -24.18 -14.69
N PHE A 29 12.60 -25.01 -14.47
CA PHE A 29 11.21 -24.62 -14.63
C PHE A 29 10.81 -23.53 -13.64
N SER A 30 11.13 -23.70 -12.35
CA SER A 30 10.81 -22.68 -11.34
C SER A 30 11.57 -21.38 -11.58
N CYS A 31 12.87 -21.43 -11.90
CA CYS A 31 13.64 -20.23 -12.25
C CYS A 31 13.05 -19.49 -13.47
N MET A 32 12.63 -20.23 -14.49
CA MET A 32 11.96 -19.66 -15.67
C MET A 32 10.65 -18.95 -15.27
N CYS A 33 9.83 -19.58 -14.42
CA CYS A 33 8.58 -18.98 -13.96
C CYS A 33 8.85 -17.73 -13.09
N LEU A 34 9.78 -17.80 -12.13
CA LEU A 34 10.16 -16.68 -11.27
C LEU A 34 10.71 -15.49 -12.08
N TYR A 35 11.53 -15.77 -13.09
CA TYR A 35 12.04 -14.73 -13.98
C TYR A 35 10.94 -14.12 -14.85
N LYS A 36 10.07 -14.96 -15.45
CA LYS A 36 8.97 -14.51 -16.30
C LYS A 36 7.96 -13.66 -15.54
N THR A 37 7.60 -14.06 -14.32
CA THR A 37 6.66 -13.32 -13.47
C THR A 37 7.26 -12.07 -12.86
N GLY A 38 8.57 -11.90 -12.89
CA GLY A 38 9.26 -10.80 -12.26
C GLY A 38 9.63 -11.02 -10.80
N GLU A 39 9.33 -12.18 -10.18
CA GLU A 39 9.72 -12.46 -8.77
C GLU A 39 11.23 -12.54 -8.56
N PHE A 40 12.01 -12.77 -9.63
CA PHE A 40 13.47 -12.83 -9.60
C PHE A 40 14.07 -12.03 -10.75
N LYS A 41 14.04 -10.69 -10.60
CA LYS A 41 14.68 -9.72 -11.50
C LYS A 41 15.39 -8.64 -10.71
N SER A 42 16.32 -7.92 -11.35
CA SER A 42 16.93 -6.73 -10.76
C SER A 42 15.86 -5.67 -10.50
N PHE A 43 15.99 -4.94 -9.39
CA PHE A 43 15.03 -3.91 -9.00
C PHE A 43 14.84 -2.85 -10.08
N SER A 44 15.92 -2.37 -10.68
CA SER A 44 15.90 -1.39 -11.78
C SER A 44 15.03 -1.81 -12.98
N SER A 45 14.82 -3.13 -13.16
CA SER A 45 13.94 -3.62 -14.23
C SER A 45 12.45 -3.35 -14.01
N TYR A 46 12.04 -2.93 -12.81
CA TYR A 46 10.67 -2.56 -12.46
C TYR A 46 10.41 -1.06 -12.57
N ILE A 47 11.48 -0.25 -12.62
CA ILE A 47 11.38 1.22 -12.58
C ILE A 47 11.17 1.73 -14.01
N HIS A 48 9.94 1.64 -14.46
CA HIS A 48 9.47 2.13 -15.76
C HIS A 48 7.95 2.34 -15.74
N PRO A 49 7.38 3.19 -16.62
CA PRO A 49 5.94 3.37 -16.70
C PRO A 49 5.23 2.04 -16.96
N LEU A 50 4.19 1.74 -16.16
CA LEU A 50 3.30 0.61 -16.41
C LEU A 50 2.32 0.95 -17.53
N GLN A 51 1.88 -0.06 -18.29
CA GLN A 51 0.74 0.07 -19.20
C GLN A 51 -0.54 0.29 -18.37
N GLU A 52 -1.57 0.88 -18.99
CA GLU A 52 -2.81 1.26 -18.30
C GLU A 52 -3.52 0.08 -17.61
N ASP A 53 -3.45 -1.11 -18.24
CA ASP A 53 -4.03 -2.36 -17.72
C ASP A 53 -3.04 -3.22 -16.94
N GLN A 54 -1.79 -2.76 -16.78
CA GLN A 54 -0.73 -3.52 -16.10
C GLN A 54 -0.70 -3.24 -14.60
N LEU A 55 -0.48 -4.31 -13.81
CA LEU A 55 -0.31 -4.22 -12.36
C LEU A 55 1.09 -4.67 -11.96
N PHE A 56 1.62 -4.06 -10.90
CA PHE A 56 2.83 -4.48 -10.20
C PHE A 56 2.48 -5.02 -8.82
N GLY A 57 2.80 -6.28 -8.53
CA GLY A 57 2.52 -6.90 -7.24
C GLY A 57 3.34 -8.18 -7.04
N LEU A 58 4.53 -8.05 -6.42
CA LEU A 58 5.39 -9.17 -6.07
C LEU A 58 4.79 -9.95 -4.89
N ALA A 59 4.97 -11.28 -4.90
CA ALA A 59 4.49 -12.15 -3.82
C ALA A 59 5.58 -12.49 -2.80
N TYR A 60 6.85 -12.46 -3.20
CA TYR A 60 7.94 -12.99 -2.39
C TYR A 60 8.97 -11.95 -1.98
N SER A 61 8.88 -10.73 -2.50
CA SER A 61 9.79 -9.63 -2.19
C SER A 61 9.00 -8.42 -1.70
N ASN A 62 9.50 -7.76 -0.64
CA ASN A 62 8.90 -6.56 -0.09
C ASN A 62 9.66 -5.31 -0.58
N TYR A 63 9.47 -4.96 -1.84
CA TYR A 63 10.11 -3.80 -2.46
C TYR A 63 9.17 -2.58 -2.54
N ASP A 64 7.98 -2.66 -1.96
CA ASP A 64 6.91 -1.67 -2.15
C ASP A 64 7.35 -0.23 -1.86
N LYS A 65 8.07 0.00 -0.75
CA LYS A 65 8.51 1.35 -0.39
C LYS A 65 9.54 1.91 -1.38
N ALA A 66 10.57 1.13 -1.69
CA ALA A 66 11.58 1.52 -2.68
C ALA A 66 10.93 1.70 -4.06
N TYR A 67 10.07 0.77 -4.49
CA TYR A 67 9.34 0.87 -5.73
C TYR A 67 8.51 2.16 -5.82
N LYS A 68 7.71 2.48 -4.79
CA LYS A 68 6.92 3.70 -4.72
C LYS A 68 7.77 4.96 -4.77
N PHE A 69 8.90 4.95 -4.07
CA PHE A 69 9.83 6.08 -4.08
C PHE A 69 10.42 6.30 -5.48
N HIS A 70 11.04 5.27 -6.08
CA HIS A 70 11.69 5.39 -7.39
C HIS A 70 10.69 5.69 -8.51
N MET A 71 9.47 5.09 -8.47
CA MET A 71 8.41 5.45 -9.40
C MET A 71 7.97 6.91 -9.27
N THR A 72 7.93 7.45 -8.04
CA THR A 72 7.60 8.86 -7.80
C THR A 72 8.71 9.77 -8.35
N ASP A 73 9.95 9.49 -8.02
CA ASP A 73 11.08 10.40 -8.24
C ASP A 73 11.64 10.33 -9.67
N GLU A 74 11.75 9.13 -10.24
CA GLU A 74 12.44 8.90 -11.51
C GLU A 74 11.49 8.77 -12.71
N VAL A 75 10.25 8.28 -12.48
CA VAL A 75 9.33 7.95 -13.57
C VAL A 75 8.23 8.98 -13.72
N HIS A 76 7.48 9.27 -12.65
CA HIS A 76 6.29 10.10 -12.74
C HIS A 76 6.56 11.58 -12.47
N CYS A 77 7.49 11.92 -11.57
CA CYS A 77 7.77 13.30 -11.15
C CYS A 77 6.46 14.12 -10.99
N PRO A 78 5.52 13.68 -10.15
CA PRO A 78 4.14 14.17 -10.18
C PRO A 78 4.03 15.60 -9.64
N GLN A 79 3.11 16.39 -10.25
CA GLN A 79 2.71 17.68 -9.69
C GLN A 79 1.75 17.53 -8.52
N VAL A 80 0.91 16.47 -8.55
CA VAL A 80 0.05 16.08 -7.43
C VAL A 80 0.48 14.70 -6.93
N LEU A 81 0.96 14.64 -5.70
CA LEU A 81 1.44 13.43 -5.05
C LEU A 81 0.50 13.02 -3.92
N ALA A 82 -0.07 11.82 -3.97
CA ALA A 82 -0.67 11.20 -2.80
C ALA A 82 0.40 10.42 -2.04
N LEU A 83 0.69 10.80 -0.79
CA LEU A 83 1.77 10.26 0.02
C LEU A 83 1.23 9.73 1.36
N GLY A 84 1.75 8.61 1.83
CA GLY A 84 1.39 8.09 3.14
C GLY A 84 1.42 6.58 3.27
N SER A 85 0.63 6.06 4.21
CA SER A 85 0.47 4.62 4.45
C SER A 85 -0.41 3.97 3.38
N SER A 86 -0.73 2.68 3.59
CA SER A 86 -1.69 1.96 2.75
C SER A 86 -3.09 2.61 2.71
N ARG A 87 -3.42 3.44 3.69
CA ARG A 87 -4.74 4.09 3.80
C ARG A 87 -5.00 5.16 2.74
N ILE A 88 -4.01 5.64 1.99
CA ILE A 88 -4.22 6.58 0.89
C ILE A 88 -4.24 5.91 -0.49
N MET A 89 -3.98 4.60 -0.56
CA MET A 89 -3.81 3.87 -1.82
C MET A 89 -5.04 3.90 -2.74
N GLN A 90 -6.22 4.26 -2.24
CA GLN A 90 -7.45 4.33 -3.03
C GLN A 90 -7.74 5.72 -3.63
N VAL A 91 -6.86 6.69 -3.44
CA VAL A 91 -6.89 7.93 -4.23
C VAL A 91 -6.43 7.62 -5.64
N LYS A 92 -7.30 7.82 -6.62
CA LYS A 92 -7.08 7.45 -8.03
C LYS A 92 -6.71 8.67 -8.88
N ARG A 93 -6.02 8.43 -10.01
CA ARG A 93 -5.75 9.46 -11.03
C ARG A 93 -7.03 10.15 -11.52
N SER A 94 -8.14 9.43 -11.55
CA SER A 94 -9.42 9.90 -12.07
C SER A 94 -10.00 11.11 -11.33
N VAL A 95 -9.68 11.31 -10.05
CA VAL A 95 -10.16 12.48 -9.28
C VAL A 95 -9.26 13.70 -9.41
N VAL A 96 -8.08 13.55 -9.99
CA VAL A 96 -7.11 14.65 -10.19
C VAL A 96 -7.37 15.30 -11.54
N ASN A 97 -7.34 16.65 -11.59
CA ASN A 97 -7.50 17.41 -12.82
C ASN A 97 -6.51 16.91 -13.91
N PRO A 98 -6.98 16.63 -15.13
CA PRO A 98 -6.14 16.13 -16.22
C PRO A 98 -4.91 16.97 -16.57
N ASP A 99 -4.95 18.27 -16.27
CA ASP A 99 -3.84 19.20 -16.53
C ASP A 99 -2.62 18.98 -15.63
N TYR A 100 -2.76 18.19 -14.55
CA TYR A 100 -1.67 17.86 -13.62
C TYR A 100 -1.23 16.41 -13.76
N THR A 101 0.07 16.16 -13.65
CA THR A 101 0.60 14.80 -13.47
C THR A 101 0.33 14.33 -12.04
N PHE A 102 0.02 13.04 -11.89
CA PHE A 102 -0.33 12.44 -10.60
C PHE A 102 0.39 11.10 -10.38
N TYR A 103 0.75 10.85 -9.15
CA TYR A 103 1.15 9.51 -8.70
C TYR A 103 0.73 9.27 -7.25
N ASN A 104 0.29 8.03 -6.97
CA ASN A 104 -0.04 7.59 -5.62
C ASN A 104 1.12 6.79 -5.02
N ALA A 105 1.87 7.42 -4.12
CA ALA A 105 2.93 6.81 -3.33
C ALA A 105 2.40 6.25 -1.98
N GLY A 106 1.12 5.91 -1.90
CA GLY A 106 0.55 5.23 -0.74
C GLY A 106 1.27 3.91 -0.45
N GLY A 107 1.53 3.63 0.82
CA GLY A 107 2.33 2.51 1.30
C GLY A 107 3.82 2.80 1.42
N ALA A 108 4.30 3.94 0.90
CA ALA A 108 5.69 4.35 1.06
C ALA A 108 6.04 4.78 2.50
N ILE A 109 5.05 5.24 3.27
CA ILE A 109 5.23 5.78 4.62
C ILE A 109 4.55 4.85 5.63
N GLN A 110 5.25 4.46 6.68
CA GLN A 110 4.72 3.67 7.80
C GLN A 110 4.84 4.37 9.15
N ASP A 111 5.63 5.45 9.19
CA ASP A 111 5.87 6.26 10.39
C ASP A 111 6.04 7.72 10.00
N ALA A 112 5.63 8.65 10.84
CA ALA A 112 5.77 10.09 10.60
C ALA A 112 7.23 10.52 10.35
N CYS A 113 8.21 9.81 10.91
CA CYS A 113 9.64 10.06 10.71
C CYS A 113 10.11 9.83 9.27
N GLU A 114 9.36 9.05 8.47
CA GLU A 114 9.69 8.78 7.06
C GLU A 114 9.29 9.95 6.14
N LEU A 115 8.30 10.76 6.53
CA LEU A 115 7.80 11.88 5.71
C LEU A 115 8.89 12.88 5.28
N PRO A 116 9.68 13.45 6.21
CA PRO A 116 10.74 14.40 5.83
C PRO A 116 11.85 13.72 5.01
N LEU A 117 12.15 12.44 5.28
CA LEU A 117 13.13 11.69 4.52
C LEU A 117 12.68 11.50 3.07
N PHE A 118 11.42 11.09 2.85
CA PHE A 118 10.87 10.89 1.52
C PHE A 118 10.99 12.17 0.69
N VAL A 119 10.45 13.28 1.21
CA VAL A 119 10.48 14.56 0.50
C VAL A 119 11.90 15.09 0.31
N LYS A 120 12.80 14.92 1.28
CA LYS A 120 14.20 15.33 1.17
C LYS A 120 14.94 14.62 0.04
N LYS A 121 14.64 13.35 -0.18
CA LYS A 121 15.27 12.53 -1.25
C LYS A 121 14.70 12.84 -2.64
N LEU A 122 13.50 13.43 -2.78
CA LEU A 122 12.94 13.78 -4.08
C LEU A 122 13.78 14.83 -4.81
N HIS A 123 14.10 14.56 -6.08
CA HIS A 123 14.79 15.49 -6.97
C HIS A 123 13.85 16.63 -7.41
N ASN A 124 12.58 16.32 -7.71
CA ASN A 124 11.55 17.27 -8.11
C ASN A 124 10.55 17.49 -6.98
N SER A 125 10.04 18.73 -6.88
CA SER A 125 9.04 19.10 -5.88
C SER A 125 7.65 19.03 -6.49
N PRO A 126 6.70 18.27 -5.92
CA PRO A 126 5.28 18.36 -6.28
C PRO A 126 4.74 19.77 -5.99
N GLU A 127 3.67 20.16 -6.69
CA GLU A 127 2.91 21.38 -6.36
C GLU A 127 1.98 21.14 -5.17
N LEU A 128 1.40 19.92 -5.09
CA LEU A 128 0.53 19.48 -4.00
C LEU A 128 0.95 18.10 -3.50
N ILE A 129 1.09 17.96 -2.19
CA ILE A 129 1.11 16.68 -1.50
C ILE A 129 -0.21 16.52 -0.74
N LEU A 130 -1.01 15.50 -1.13
CA LEU A 130 -2.10 14.99 -0.33
C LEU A 130 -1.53 13.90 0.58
N VAL A 131 -1.56 14.08 1.91
CA VAL A 131 -0.91 13.16 2.85
C VAL A 131 -1.86 12.66 3.93
N ASN A 132 -1.93 11.33 4.12
CA ASN A 132 -2.60 10.80 5.31
C ASN A 132 -1.63 10.72 6.50
N LEU A 133 -2.15 11.08 7.67
CA LEU A 133 -1.45 10.99 8.94
C LEU A 133 -2.17 9.93 9.79
N ASP A 134 -1.63 8.74 9.84
CA ASP A 134 -2.24 7.67 10.64
C ASP A 134 -2.20 8.01 12.12
N GLN A 135 -3.33 7.92 12.78
CA GLN A 135 -3.47 8.34 14.18
C GLN A 135 -2.51 7.60 15.10
N TRP A 136 -2.23 6.32 14.86
CA TRP A 136 -1.31 5.49 15.65
C TRP A 136 0.16 5.91 15.54
N TRP A 137 0.57 6.68 14.53
CA TRP A 137 1.94 7.22 14.45
C TRP A 137 2.29 8.15 15.62
N PHE A 138 1.27 8.69 16.28
CA PHE A 138 1.40 9.60 17.42
C PHE A 138 1.12 8.91 18.76
N ASN A 139 1.05 7.59 18.79
CA ASN A 139 0.91 6.78 19.99
C ASN A 139 2.24 6.10 20.33
N ARG A 140 2.80 6.44 21.50
CA ARG A 140 4.08 5.88 21.97
C ARG A 140 4.06 4.34 22.01
N ALA A 141 2.97 3.73 22.47
CA ALA A 141 2.86 2.27 22.53
C ALA A 141 2.96 1.62 21.15
N TYR A 142 2.42 2.28 20.10
CA TYR A 142 2.60 1.79 18.72
C TYR A 142 4.05 1.91 18.27
N VAL A 143 4.70 3.05 18.53
CA VAL A 143 6.08 3.29 18.12
C VAL A 143 7.05 2.32 18.79
N ASP A 144 6.86 2.07 20.10
CA ASP A 144 7.71 1.16 20.88
C ASP A 144 7.55 -0.31 20.44
N ASP A 145 6.36 -0.70 19.94
CA ASP A 145 6.08 -2.05 19.44
C ASP A 145 6.65 -2.30 18.02
N ASN A 146 7.03 -1.25 17.31
CA ASN A 146 7.48 -1.34 15.94
C ASN A 146 8.99 -1.10 15.84
N GLN A 147 9.62 -1.73 14.83
CA GLN A 147 11.03 -1.50 14.55
C GLN A 147 11.23 -0.05 14.06
N PRO A 148 12.29 0.62 14.51
CA PRO A 148 12.62 1.93 13.98
C PRO A 148 12.85 1.84 12.46
N PHE A 149 12.42 2.86 11.73
CA PHE A 149 12.63 2.89 10.29
C PHE A 149 14.12 2.98 9.94
N SER A 150 14.49 2.39 8.79
CA SER A 150 15.85 2.51 8.26
C SER A 150 15.91 3.67 7.26
N PRO A 151 16.92 4.56 7.34
CA PRO A 151 17.13 5.60 6.32
C PRO A 151 17.35 5.05 4.90
N SER A 152 17.76 3.77 4.78
CA SER A 152 17.95 3.07 3.50
C SER A 152 16.68 2.41 2.94
N VAL A 153 15.52 2.63 3.55
CA VAL A 153 14.25 2.00 3.13
C VAL A 153 13.84 2.31 1.69
N TYR A 154 14.33 3.40 1.14
CA TYR A 154 14.10 3.82 -0.24
C TYR A 154 15.28 3.53 -1.17
N ASP A 155 16.36 2.95 -0.67
CA ASP A 155 17.52 2.61 -1.50
C ASP A 155 17.17 1.41 -2.40
N GLU A 156 17.84 1.28 -3.54
CA GLU A 156 17.61 0.20 -4.48
C GLU A 156 17.96 -1.16 -3.83
N PRO A 157 16.99 -2.10 -3.71
CA PRO A 157 17.25 -3.42 -3.15
C PRO A 157 18.16 -4.23 -4.09
N GLU A 158 19.18 -4.87 -3.51
CA GLU A 158 20.05 -5.76 -4.25
C GLU A 158 19.39 -7.13 -4.49
N LEU A 159 19.59 -7.67 -5.69
CA LEU A 159 19.16 -9.03 -6.03
C LEU A 159 20.18 -10.05 -5.49
N GLU A 160 19.83 -10.73 -4.41
CA GLU A 160 20.68 -11.74 -3.81
C GLU A 160 20.40 -13.14 -4.34
N LEU A 161 21.40 -13.80 -4.91
CA LEU A 161 21.32 -15.20 -5.34
C LEU A 161 21.02 -16.16 -4.17
N SER A 162 21.39 -15.78 -2.95
CA SER A 162 21.09 -16.54 -1.71
C SER A 162 19.58 -16.73 -1.50
N MET A 163 18.74 -15.79 -1.95
CA MET A 163 17.28 -15.85 -1.85
C MET A 163 16.66 -16.88 -2.80
N LEU A 164 17.35 -17.26 -3.88
CA LEU A 164 16.76 -18.10 -4.95
C LEU A 164 16.23 -19.44 -4.41
N GLY A 165 16.93 -20.06 -3.47
CA GLY A 165 16.47 -21.31 -2.87
C GLY A 165 15.13 -21.18 -2.18
N GLN A 166 14.91 -20.10 -1.42
CA GLN A 166 13.66 -19.82 -0.73
C GLN A 166 12.55 -19.46 -1.72
N LEU A 167 12.85 -18.67 -2.75
CA LEU A 167 11.88 -18.32 -3.80
C LEU A 167 11.38 -19.58 -4.52
N VAL A 168 12.27 -20.50 -4.87
CA VAL A 168 11.90 -21.80 -5.47
C VAL A 168 11.03 -22.63 -4.53
N CYS A 169 11.36 -22.71 -3.25
CA CYS A 169 10.54 -23.41 -2.26
C CYS A 169 9.14 -22.78 -2.14
N ASN A 170 9.05 -21.46 -2.02
CA ASN A 170 7.78 -20.74 -1.92
C ASN A 170 6.93 -20.95 -3.17
N PHE A 171 7.55 -20.85 -4.36
CA PHE A 171 6.87 -21.10 -5.62
C PHE A 171 6.20 -22.48 -5.69
N TYR A 172 6.93 -23.54 -5.33
CA TYR A 172 6.35 -24.89 -5.33
C TYR A 172 5.30 -25.10 -4.24
N LEU A 173 5.49 -24.51 -3.05
CA LEU A 173 4.48 -24.57 -1.99
C LEU A 173 3.17 -23.90 -2.43
N ASP A 174 3.23 -22.74 -3.07
CA ASP A 174 2.06 -22.02 -3.54
C ASP A 174 1.44 -22.69 -4.77
N LEU A 175 2.25 -23.27 -5.65
CA LEU A 175 1.76 -24.09 -6.76
C LEU A 175 0.99 -25.32 -6.24
N MET A 176 1.51 -26.03 -5.24
CA MET A 176 0.85 -27.20 -4.64
C MET A 176 -0.44 -26.81 -3.87
N LYS A 177 -0.50 -25.62 -3.30
CA LYS A 177 -1.70 -25.08 -2.65
C LYS A 177 -2.73 -24.52 -3.64
N GLY A 178 -2.45 -24.56 -4.94
CA GLY A 178 -3.33 -24.02 -5.98
C GLY A 178 -3.40 -22.50 -6.03
N LYS A 179 -2.48 -21.80 -5.37
CA LYS A 179 -2.41 -20.33 -5.41
C LYS A 179 -1.82 -19.80 -6.70
N ILE A 180 -1.02 -20.60 -7.41
CA ILE A 180 -0.40 -20.21 -8.68
C ILE A 180 -1.13 -20.88 -9.84
N SER A 181 -1.66 -20.08 -10.75
CA SER A 181 -2.22 -20.53 -12.02
C SER A 181 -1.16 -20.44 -13.11
N LEU A 182 -0.63 -21.58 -13.58
CA LEU A 182 0.37 -21.61 -14.64
C LEU A 182 -0.16 -20.99 -15.95
N SER A 183 -1.46 -21.12 -16.25
CA SER A 183 -2.05 -20.46 -17.42
C SER A 183 -1.92 -18.94 -17.32
N LYS A 184 -2.25 -18.35 -16.17
CA LYS A 184 -2.09 -16.91 -15.92
C LYS A 184 -0.60 -16.48 -15.98
N VAL A 185 0.33 -17.29 -15.41
CA VAL A 185 1.79 -17.05 -15.46
C VAL A 185 2.29 -16.89 -16.91
N PHE A 186 1.76 -17.66 -17.84
CA PHE A 186 2.22 -17.62 -19.24
C PHE A 186 1.46 -16.64 -20.14
N SER A 187 0.26 -16.19 -19.75
CA SER A 187 -0.58 -15.30 -20.57
C SER A 187 -0.65 -13.84 -20.07
N SER A 188 -0.39 -13.58 -18.78
CA SER A 188 -0.50 -12.24 -18.21
C SER A 188 0.67 -11.31 -18.61
N ASN A 189 0.37 -10.00 -18.72
CA ASN A 189 1.33 -8.90 -18.87
C ASN A 189 1.67 -8.24 -17.52
N HIS A 190 1.02 -8.62 -16.41
CA HIS A 190 1.30 -8.10 -15.08
C HIS A 190 2.68 -8.50 -14.57
N ILE A 191 3.19 -7.78 -13.57
CA ILE A 191 4.48 -8.01 -12.91
C ILE A 191 4.24 -8.49 -11.48
N GLY A 192 4.79 -9.65 -11.12
CA GLY A 192 4.65 -10.29 -9.81
C GLY A 192 3.47 -11.25 -9.72
N LEU A 193 3.64 -12.30 -8.91
CA LEU A 193 2.65 -13.37 -8.79
C LEU A 193 1.35 -12.92 -8.11
N ASN A 194 1.40 -11.93 -7.20
CA ASN A 194 0.18 -11.36 -6.63
C ASN A 194 -0.66 -10.66 -7.71
N ALA A 195 -0.03 -9.86 -8.57
CA ALA A 195 -0.72 -9.21 -9.67
C ALA A 195 -1.22 -10.23 -10.70
N ILE A 196 -0.40 -11.23 -11.07
CA ILE A 196 -0.71 -12.23 -12.10
C ILE A 196 -1.82 -13.19 -11.67
N CYS A 197 -1.78 -13.68 -10.45
CA CYS A 197 -2.68 -14.73 -9.99
C CYS A 197 -3.95 -14.21 -9.33
N ASN A 198 -3.84 -13.08 -8.60
CA ASN A 198 -4.88 -12.55 -7.72
C ASN A 198 -5.40 -11.18 -8.17
N ASP A 199 -4.91 -10.64 -9.29
CA ASP A 199 -5.20 -9.28 -9.74
C ASP A 199 -5.01 -8.21 -8.64
N ASN A 200 -4.00 -8.43 -7.78
CA ASN A 200 -3.71 -7.61 -6.62
C ASN A 200 -2.33 -6.96 -6.74
N GLY A 201 -2.30 -5.64 -6.91
CA GLY A 201 -1.07 -4.90 -7.16
C GLY A 201 -1.29 -3.40 -7.30
N PHE A 202 -0.22 -2.69 -7.62
CA PHE A 202 -0.24 -1.26 -7.90
C PHE A 202 -0.53 -1.03 -9.38
N ALA A 203 -1.48 -0.17 -9.68
CA ALA A 203 -1.80 0.29 -11.03
C ALA A 203 -0.77 1.31 -11.56
N ALA A 204 -0.91 1.72 -12.81
CA ALA A 204 -0.01 2.68 -13.44
C ALA A 204 0.04 4.04 -12.72
N ASP A 205 -1.04 4.47 -12.09
CA ASP A 205 -1.11 5.68 -11.27
C ASP A 205 -0.61 5.50 -9.84
N GLY A 206 -0.09 4.32 -9.49
CA GLY A 206 0.38 3.95 -8.17
C GLY A 206 -0.72 3.55 -7.17
N SER A 207 -2.00 3.70 -7.50
CA SER A 207 -3.08 3.28 -6.63
C SER A 207 -3.15 1.74 -6.50
N ARG A 208 -3.79 1.23 -5.43
CA ARG A 208 -3.94 -0.21 -5.21
C ARG A 208 -5.16 -0.76 -5.91
N TYR A 209 -4.98 -1.87 -6.62
CA TYR A 209 -6.04 -2.72 -7.11
C TYR A 209 -6.08 -4.01 -6.27
N GLN A 210 -7.26 -4.36 -5.78
CA GLN A 210 -7.43 -5.43 -4.77
C GLN A 210 -8.17 -6.68 -5.31
N GLY A 211 -8.28 -6.82 -6.63
CA GLY A 211 -8.74 -7.98 -7.38
C GLY A 211 -9.63 -8.98 -6.63
N ASP A 212 -9.05 -10.08 -6.22
CA ASP A 212 -9.78 -11.19 -5.59
C ASP A 212 -10.44 -10.83 -4.24
N MET A 213 -9.95 -9.82 -3.52
CA MET A 213 -10.58 -9.35 -2.27
C MET A 213 -11.97 -8.77 -2.53
N ILE A 214 -12.17 -8.18 -3.72
CA ILE A 214 -13.46 -7.63 -4.15
C ILE A 214 -14.40 -8.75 -4.59
N LEU A 215 -13.86 -9.81 -5.21
CA LEU A 215 -14.65 -10.89 -5.79
C LEU A 215 -15.19 -11.91 -4.78
N ALA A 216 -14.48 -12.08 -3.67
CA ALA A 216 -14.82 -13.05 -2.63
C ALA A 216 -14.51 -12.51 -1.22
N PRO A 217 -15.20 -11.45 -0.78
CA PRO A 217 -14.90 -10.81 0.49
C PRO A 217 -15.13 -11.73 1.70
N GLU A 218 -16.06 -12.67 1.61
CA GLU A 218 -16.44 -13.58 2.69
C GLU A 218 -15.33 -14.57 3.10
N ILE A 219 -14.35 -14.82 2.23
CA ILE A 219 -13.20 -15.67 2.55
C ILE A 219 -12.01 -14.89 3.14
N GLN A 220 -12.09 -13.56 3.17
CA GLN A 220 -11.04 -12.74 3.75
C GLN A 220 -11.01 -12.87 5.28
N GLU A 221 -9.81 -12.81 5.86
CA GLU A 221 -9.60 -12.98 7.30
C GLU A 221 -10.34 -11.93 8.13
N ASP A 222 -10.52 -10.73 7.59
CA ASP A 222 -11.19 -9.62 8.27
C ASP A 222 -12.66 -9.41 7.86
N TYR A 223 -13.25 -10.39 7.18
CA TYR A 223 -14.66 -10.31 6.84
C TYR A 223 -15.54 -10.07 8.09
N ASN A 224 -16.40 -9.03 8.00
CA ASN A 224 -17.16 -8.49 9.13
C ASN A 224 -16.28 -8.06 10.32
N PHE A 225 -15.09 -7.53 10.04
CA PHE A 225 -14.15 -6.93 11.00
C PHE A 225 -13.64 -7.87 12.09
N LYS A 226 -13.67 -9.19 11.89
CA LYS A 226 -13.30 -10.20 12.90
C LYS A 226 -11.89 -9.98 13.45
N ASN A 227 -10.93 -9.71 12.58
CA ASN A 227 -9.55 -9.52 12.95
C ASN A 227 -9.34 -8.17 13.66
N VAL A 228 -9.90 -7.10 13.09
CA VAL A 228 -9.83 -5.75 13.69
C VAL A 228 -10.47 -5.71 15.07
N LEU A 229 -11.64 -6.33 15.27
CA LEU A 229 -12.27 -6.41 16.59
C LEU A 229 -11.39 -7.15 17.61
N GLY A 230 -10.66 -8.18 17.18
CA GLY A 230 -9.64 -8.85 18.01
C GLY A 230 -8.53 -7.88 18.43
N ARG A 231 -7.97 -7.11 17.49
CA ARG A 231 -6.93 -6.11 17.74
C ARG A 231 -7.40 -5.00 18.69
N ILE A 232 -8.65 -4.51 18.53
CA ILE A 232 -9.26 -3.52 19.42
C ILE A 232 -9.36 -4.08 20.84
N ARG A 233 -9.87 -5.33 20.99
CA ARG A 233 -10.00 -5.97 22.30
C ARG A 233 -8.64 -6.16 22.99
N ASP A 234 -7.61 -6.52 22.22
CA ASP A 234 -6.29 -6.87 22.72
C ASP A 234 -5.36 -5.63 22.80
N GLY A 235 -5.73 -4.50 22.20
CA GLY A 235 -4.97 -3.25 22.22
C GLY A 235 -3.61 -3.37 21.52
N ASN A 236 -3.56 -3.95 20.31
CA ASN A 236 -2.31 -4.21 19.58
C ASN A 236 -2.42 -3.91 18.08
N GLN A 237 -1.33 -4.05 17.34
CA GLN A 237 -1.27 -4.01 15.86
C GLN A 237 -2.01 -2.80 15.25
N ARG A 238 -1.62 -1.59 15.55
CA ARG A 238 -2.21 -0.28 15.21
C ARG A 238 -3.39 0.14 16.08
N PHE A 239 -3.91 -0.75 16.94
CA PHE A 239 -4.96 -0.46 17.91
C PHE A 239 -4.43 -0.44 19.34
N GLN A 240 -3.16 -0.04 19.54
CA GLN A 240 -2.60 0.16 20.86
C GLN A 240 -3.38 1.23 21.62
N TYR A 241 -3.67 0.95 22.89
CA TYR A 241 -4.38 1.89 23.74
C TYR A 241 -3.53 3.12 24.06
N GLY A 242 -4.18 4.23 24.37
CA GLY A 242 -3.51 5.45 24.79
C GLY A 242 -4.49 6.56 25.13
N ASP A 243 -4.19 7.31 26.20
CA ASP A 243 -5.03 8.42 26.63
C ASP A 243 -4.69 9.74 25.91
N ARG A 244 -3.42 9.90 25.52
CA ARG A 244 -2.91 11.12 24.87
C ARG A 244 -1.90 10.77 23.78
N ALA A 245 -1.90 11.56 22.70
CA ALA A 245 -0.83 11.52 21.73
C ALA A 245 0.48 12.02 22.36
N ASP A 246 1.59 11.44 21.96
CA ASP A 246 2.92 11.81 22.41
C ASP A 246 3.47 12.96 21.56
N SER A 247 3.52 14.16 22.13
CA SER A 247 3.99 15.36 21.45
C SER A 247 5.46 15.28 21.02
N THR A 248 6.26 14.37 21.60
CA THR A 248 7.65 14.16 21.17
C THR A 248 7.73 13.54 19.77
N LEU A 249 6.64 12.90 19.30
CA LEU A 249 6.53 12.33 17.96
C LEU A 249 6.11 13.37 16.89
N PHE A 250 5.80 14.60 17.29
CA PHE A 250 5.37 15.66 16.37
C PHE A 250 6.54 16.32 15.62
N SER A 251 7.77 16.19 16.12
CA SER A 251 8.93 16.89 15.53
C SER A 251 9.18 16.49 14.08
N ALA A 252 9.03 15.22 13.73
CA ALA A 252 9.21 14.76 12.36
C ALA A 252 8.14 15.32 11.40
N LEU A 253 6.91 15.51 11.89
CA LEU A 253 5.86 16.17 11.12
C LEU A 253 6.15 17.65 10.92
N ASP A 254 6.64 18.37 11.96
CA ASP A 254 7.05 19.79 11.86
C ASP A 254 8.22 19.95 10.84
N ASP A 255 9.20 19.03 10.88
CA ASP A 255 10.30 18.99 9.90
C ASP A 255 9.78 18.77 8.47
N PHE A 256 8.81 17.87 8.28
CA PHE A 256 8.18 17.64 6.98
C PHE A 256 7.45 18.89 6.48
N LEU A 257 6.62 19.53 7.30
CA LEU A 257 5.88 20.73 6.93
C LEU A 257 6.84 21.88 6.60
N SER A 258 7.86 22.11 7.44
CA SER A 258 8.89 23.12 7.20
C SER A 258 9.64 22.89 5.87
N LEU A 259 9.99 21.64 5.56
CA LEU A 259 10.63 21.27 4.31
C LEU A 259 9.71 21.51 3.11
N CYS A 260 8.41 21.21 3.21
CA CYS A 260 7.43 21.46 2.16
C CYS A 260 7.30 22.97 1.89
N VAL A 261 7.24 23.79 2.94
CA VAL A 261 7.22 25.26 2.80
C VAL A 261 8.49 25.77 2.07
N ALA A 262 9.66 25.29 2.51
CA ALA A 262 10.94 25.69 1.90
C ALA A 262 11.05 25.30 0.41
N ARG A 263 10.32 24.27 -0.01
CA ARG A 263 10.22 23.80 -1.39
C ARG A 263 9.00 24.32 -2.17
N HIS A 264 8.22 25.23 -1.58
CA HIS A 264 6.98 25.76 -2.16
C HIS A 264 5.93 24.69 -2.46
N ILE A 265 5.89 23.62 -1.69
CA ILE A 265 4.93 22.52 -1.83
C ILE A 265 3.70 22.84 -0.98
N LYS A 266 2.51 22.80 -1.59
CA LYS A 266 1.25 22.85 -0.83
C LYS A 266 0.99 21.48 -0.19
N VAL A 267 0.54 21.47 1.08
CA VAL A 267 0.22 20.24 1.82
C VAL A 267 -1.25 20.24 2.22
N ALA A 268 -1.97 19.21 1.81
CA ALA A 268 -3.29 18.87 2.31
C ALA A 268 -3.19 17.56 3.12
N ALA A 269 -3.01 17.70 4.42
CA ALA A 269 -2.90 16.57 5.34
C ALA A 269 -4.27 16.18 5.91
N PHE A 270 -4.48 14.90 6.18
CA PHE A 270 -5.71 14.45 6.80
C PHE A 270 -5.49 13.27 7.75
N LEU A 271 -6.29 13.22 8.81
CA LEU A 271 -6.46 12.04 9.65
C LEU A 271 -7.44 11.11 8.94
N PRO A 272 -7.04 9.89 8.55
CA PRO A 272 -7.87 9.02 7.74
C PRO A 272 -8.99 8.34 8.55
N PRO A 273 -10.06 7.86 7.87
CA PRO A 273 -11.26 7.35 8.52
C PRO A 273 -11.12 5.92 9.03
N PHE A 274 -11.91 5.59 10.05
CA PHE A 274 -12.27 4.23 10.40
C PHE A 274 -13.69 3.90 9.90
N ALA A 275 -13.97 2.61 9.66
CA ALA A 275 -15.33 2.17 9.41
C ALA A 275 -16.24 2.56 10.58
N PRO A 276 -17.48 3.06 10.35
CA PRO A 276 -18.34 3.56 11.41
C PRO A 276 -18.52 2.58 12.58
N PHE A 277 -18.73 1.31 12.29
CA PHE A 277 -18.84 0.26 13.30
C PHE A 277 -17.55 0.09 14.11
N VAL A 278 -16.40 0.09 13.45
CA VAL A 278 -15.09 -0.08 14.09
C VAL A 278 -14.77 1.13 14.97
N TYR A 279 -15.00 2.34 14.49
CA TYR A 279 -14.80 3.55 15.27
C TYR A 279 -15.67 3.58 16.51
N LYS A 280 -16.95 3.20 16.39
CA LYS A 280 -17.86 3.04 17.53
C LYS A 280 -17.33 2.05 18.57
N GLN A 281 -16.83 0.88 18.11
CA GLN A 281 -16.24 -0.11 19.01
C GLN A 281 -15.00 0.44 19.73
N MET A 282 -14.16 1.22 19.06
CA MET A 282 -13.02 1.88 19.68
C MET A 282 -13.47 2.89 20.74
N GLN A 283 -14.49 3.72 20.46
CA GLN A 283 -15.05 4.70 21.40
C GLN A 283 -15.65 4.00 22.63
N GLU A 284 -16.39 2.91 22.46
CA GLU A 284 -17.01 2.15 23.56
C GLU A 284 -15.99 1.58 24.55
N THR A 285 -14.75 1.30 24.12
CA THR A 285 -13.68 0.87 25.04
C THR A 285 -13.21 1.98 25.98
N GLY A 286 -13.33 3.25 25.57
CA GLY A 286 -12.80 4.42 26.27
C GLY A 286 -11.26 4.49 26.33
N LYS A 287 -10.54 3.64 25.56
CA LYS A 287 -9.07 3.51 25.65
C LYS A 287 -8.30 4.20 24.51
N TYR A 288 -8.98 4.94 23.64
CA TYR A 288 -8.40 5.64 22.48
C TYR A 288 -8.50 7.18 22.63
N GLY A 289 -8.33 7.69 23.86
CA GLY A 289 -8.44 9.12 24.13
C GLY A 289 -7.45 9.99 23.36
N TYR A 290 -6.31 9.43 22.94
CA TYR A 290 -5.33 10.14 22.13
C TYR A 290 -5.88 10.49 20.74
N MET A 291 -6.67 9.64 20.11
CA MET A 291 -7.24 9.88 18.78
C MET A 291 -8.26 11.04 18.83
N ALA A 292 -9.11 11.06 19.85
CA ALA A 292 -10.15 12.08 19.99
C ALA A 292 -9.62 13.52 20.13
N ARG A 293 -8.35 13.70 20.47
CA ARG A 293 -7.70 14.99 20.64
C ARG A 293 -6.57 15.27 19.65
N LEU A 294 -6.27 14.31 18.81
CA LEU A 294 -5.10 14.40 17.92
C LEU A 294 -5.21 15.59 17.00
N TYR A 295 -6.38 15.81 16.38
CA TYR A 295 -6.61 16.94 15.51
C TYR A 295 -6.30 18.27 16.20
N ASP A 296 -6.90 18.51 17.37
CA ASP A 296 -6.68 19.74 18.16
C ASP A 296 -5.22 19.93 18.57
N MET A 297 -4.49 18.83 18.78
CA MET A 297 -3.08 18.88 19.14
C MET A 297 -2.17 19.18 17.94
N LEU A 298 -2.54 18.73 16.75
CA LEU A 298 -1.76 18.94 15.52
C LEU A 298 -2.09 20.27 14.85
N LEU A 299 -3.33 20.76 14.93
CA LEU A 299 -3.79 21.97 14.24
C LEU A 299 -2.89 23.19 14.48
N PRO A 300 -2.44 23.53 15.72
CA PRO A 300 -1.54 24.65 15.95
C PRO A 300 -0.19 24.54 15.24
N MET A 301 0.23 23.35 14.86
CA MET A 301 1.44 23.13 14.06
C MET A 301 1.21 23.53 12.62
N PHE A 302 0.07 23.13 12.03
CA PHE A 302 -0.32 23.50 10.67
C PHE A 302 -0.57 25.01 10.54
N ASP A 303 -1.16 25.64 11.55
CA ASP A 303 -1.41 27.09 11.58
C ASP A 303 -0.15 27.95 11.49
N LYS A 304 1.04 27.37 11.70
CA LYS A 304 2.32 28.08 11.48
C LYS A 304 2.64 28.27 10.00
N TYR A 305 1.99 27.51 9.10
CA TYR A 305 2.39 27.38 7.70
C TYR A 305 1.19 27.65 6.76
N GLU A 306 1.20 28.77 6.03
CA GLU A 306 0.08 29.22 5.18
C GLU A 306 -0.28 28.26 4.04
N ASN A 307 0.67 27.42 3.59
CA ASN A 307 0.46 26.45 2.50
C ASN A 307 0.15 25.02 2.98
N CYS A 308 -0.08 24.84 4.28
CA CYS A 308 -0.35 23.53 4.89
C CYS A 308 -1.71 23.54 5.58
N SER A 309 -2.57 22.58 5.25
CA SER A 309 -3.90 22.42 5.83
C SER A 309 -4.06 21.03 6.43
N LEU A 310 -4.79 20.94 7.55
CA LEU A 310 -5.13 19.67 8.22
C LEU A 310 -6.64 19.47 8.23
N TYR A 311 -7.07 18.25 7.92
CA TYR A 311 -8.49 17.84 7.92
C TYR A 311 -8.66 16.60 8.79
N ASP A 312 -9.77 16.53 9.53
CA ASP A 312 -10.11 15.35 10.34
C ASP A 312 -11.26 14.56 9.71
N PHE A 313 -10.93 13.32 9.32
CA PHE A 313 -11.89 12.33 8.83
C PHE A 313 -11.89 11.07 9.70
N THR A 314 -11.38 11.15 10.93
CA THR A 314 -11.35 10.01 11.88
C THR A 314 -12.75 9.41 12.05
N ASP A 315 -13.77 10.27 12.14
CA ASP A 315 -15.19 9.90 12.14
C ASP A 315 -15.85 10.36 10.84
N VAL A 316 -16.35 9.42 10.07
CA VAL A 316 -17.04 9.68 8.78
C VAL A 316 -18.52 9.38 8.82
N THR A 317 -19.12 9.27 10.00
CA THR A 317 -20.54 8.96 10.20
C THR A 317 -21.45 9.96 9.46
N GLU A 318 -21.05 11.25 9.40
CA GLU A 318 -21.82 12.29 8.70
C GLU A 318 -21.62 12.29 7.18
N MET A 319 -20.69 11.50 6.64
CA MET A 319 -20.39 11.45 5.20
C MET A 319 -21.29 10.48 4.44
N ASN A 320 -22.29 9.87 5.08
CA ASN A 320 -23.16 8.86 4.47
C ASN A 320 -22.36 7.68 3.85
N VAL A 321 -21.31 7.22 4.57
CA VAL A 321 -20.52 6.03 4.22
C VAL A 321 -20.98 4.84 5.03
N HIS A 322 -20.84 3.65 4.47
CA HIS A 322 -21.26 2.40 5.08
C HIS A 322 -20.07 1.53 5.49
N ASN A 323 -20.28 0.61 6.41
CA ASN A 323 -19.24 -0.34 6.83
C ASN A 323 -18.71 -1.18 5.66
N TYR A 324 -19.57 -1.55 4.73
CA TYR A 324 -19.20 -2.33 3.54
C TYR A 324 -18.38 -1.53 2.50
N ASP A 325 -18.19 -0.22 2.67
CA ASP A 325 -17.31 0.61 1.85
C ASP A 325 -15.85 0.55 2.30
N PHE A 326 -15.56 -0.16 3.39
CA PHE A 326 -14.20 -0.41 3.89
C PHE A 326 -13.80 -1.85 3.60
N ASP A 327 -12.55 -2.06 3.21
CA ASP A 327 -11.97 -3.38 2.98
C ASP A 327 -11.77 -4.16 4.31
N ASP A 328 -11.20 -3.46 5.28
CA ASP A 328 -11.10 -3.83 6.69
C ASP A 328 -11.53 -2.64 7.55
N GLY A 329 -11.40 -2.67 8.83
CA GLY A 329 -11.89 -1.58 9.68
C GLY A 329 -11.29 -0.18 9.45
N PHE A 330 -10.29 0.01 8.56
CA PHE A 330 -9.58 1.28 8.39
C PHE A 330 -9.02 1.54 6.97
N HIS A 331 -9.21 0.66 6.01
CA HIS A 331 -8.92 0.90 4.60
C HIS A 331 -10.21 1.20 3.85
N GLY A 332 -10.44 2.47 3.57
CA GLY A 332 -11.61 2.93 2.83
C GLY A 332 -11.49 2.66 1.33
N SER A 333 -12.63 2.48 0.67
CA SER A 333 -12.72 2.38 -0.78
C SER A 333 -12.62 3.74 -1.49
N GLU A 334 -12.53 3.72 -2.81
CA GLU A 334 -12.41 4.91 -3.67
C GLU A 334 -13.46 5.98 -3.38
N ILE A 335 -14.73 5.60 -3.16
CA ILE A 335 -15.84 6.54 -2.92
C ILE A 335 -15.63 7.37 -1.65
N ILE A 336 -15.02 6.80 -0.61
CA ILE A 336 -14.74 7.50 0.64
C ILE A 336 -13.73 8.62 0.38
N TYR A 337 -12.66 8.35 -0.35
CA TYR A 337 -11.63 9.37 -0.66
C TYR A 337 -12.16 10.46 -1.59
N ASN A 338 -13.04 10.12 -2.54
CA ASN A 338 -13.73 11.12 -3.36
C ASN A 338 -14.57 12.07 -2.48
N GLY A 339 -15.31 11.53 -1.52
CA GLY A 339 -16.07 12.32 -0.54
C GLY A 339 -15.20 13.22 0.33
N MET A 340 -14.06 12.70 0.81
CA MET A 340 -13.09 13.46 1.60
C MET A 340 -12.50 14.62 0.78
N ILE A 341 -12.06 14.37 -0.46
CA ILE A 341 -11.52 15.41 -1.36
C ILE A 341 -12.54 16.52 -1.60
N ARG A 342 -13.83 16.18 -1.84
CA ARG A 342 -14.90 17.19 -1.96
C ARG A 342 -15.00 18.07 -0.71
N GLN A 343 -14.95 17.46 0.48
CA GLN A 343 -15.02 18.23 1.72
C GLN A 343 -13.77 19.12 1.91
N MET A 344 -12.59 18.64 1.56
CA MET A 344 -11.37 19.45 1.59
C MET A 344 -11.49 20.66 0.67
N ILE A 345 -11.96 20.49 -0.57
CA ILE A 345 -12.16 21.58 -1.56
C ILE A 345 -13.19 22.60 -1.04
N ARG A 346 -14.26 22.14 -0.39
CA ARG A 346 -15.27 23.04 0.20
C ARG A 346 -14.73 23.87 1.36
N GLN A 347 -13.78 23.32 2.13
CA GLN A 347 -13.12 24.03 3.25
C GLN A 347 -11.98 24.92 2.76
N ASP A 348 -11.23 24.49 1.74
CA ASP A 348 -10.12 25.23 1.12
C ASP A 348 -10.26 25.21 -0.41
N SER A 349 -10.86 26.27 -0.95
CA SER A 349 -11.05 26.42 -2.40
C SER A 349 -9.74 26.50 -3.21
N SER A 350 -8.60 26.74 -2.56
CA SER A 350 -7.29 26.74 -3.21
C SER A 350 -6.83 25.34 -3.64
N LEU A 351 -7.52 24.28 -3.19
CA LEU A 351 -7.32 22.90 -3.67
C LEU A 351 -8.07 22.63 -4.98
N SER A 352 -9.11 23.40 -5.30
CA SER A 352 -9.98 23.16 -6.45
C SER A 352 -9.22 23.01 -7.80
N PRO A 353 -8.16 23.76 -8.09
CA PRO A 353 -7.43 23.60 -9.36
C PRO A 353 -6.83 22.22 -9.58
N PHE A 354 -6.47 21.51 -8.51
CA PHE A 354 -5.78 20.22 -8.57
C PHE A 354 -6.72 19.03 -8.81
N PHE A 355 -8.02 19.22 -8.65
CA PHE A 355 -9.00 18.13 -8.72
C PHE A 355 -10.04 18.39 -9.81
N VAL A 356 -10.72 17.33 -10.25
CA VAL A 356 -11.84 17.44 -11.17
C VAL A 356 -13.04 18.10 -10.50
N SER A 357 -14.00 18.58 -11.30
CA SER A 357 -15.23 19.21 -10.78
C SER A 357 -16.05 18.24 -9.93
N GLU A 358 -16.88 18.78 -9.02
CA GLU A 358 -17.81 17.95 -8.23
C GLU A 358 -18.72 17.09 -9.14
N GLN A 359 -19.16 17.62 -10.28
CA GLN A 359 -19.99 16.86 -11.23
C GLN A 359 -19.26 15.66 -11.84
N GLU A 360 -17.96 15.78 -12.07
CA GLU A 360 -17.15 14.65 -12.54
C GLU A 360 -16.90 13.65 -11.45
N MET A 361 -16.66 14.08 -10.21
CA MET A 361 -16.57 13.19 -9.05
C MET A 361 -17.88 12.41 -8.85
N ASP A 362 -19.05 13.05 -9.03
CA ASP A 362 -20.35 12.36 -8.93
C ASP A 362 -20.54 11.28 -10.00
N LYS A 363 -19.99 11.49 -11.21
CA LYS A 363 -19.97 10.46 -12.24
C LYS A 363 -19.06 9.30 -11.86
N LEU A 364 -17.87 9.58 -11.31
CA LEU A 364 -16.96 8.56 -10.83
C LEU A 364 -17.59 7.71 -9.72
N ASP A 365 -18.27 8.37 -8.76
CA ASP A 365 -18.99 7.67 -7.70
C ASP A 365 -20.14 6.81 -8.26
N THR A 366 -20.87 7.32 -9.25
CA THR A 366 -21.93 6.54 -9.93
C THR A 366 -21.35 5.29 -10.60
N ILE A 367 -20.20 5.41 -11.27
CA ILE A 367 -19.49 4.27 -11.87
C ILE A 367 -19.04 3.27 -10.80
N TYR A 368 -18.47 3.76 -9.68
CA TYR A 368 -18.06 2.90 -8.57
C TYR A 368 -19.26 2.14 -7.99
N LEU A 369 -20.33 2.85 -7.65
CA LEU A 369 -21.55 2.26 -7.07
C LEU A 369 -22.22 1.24 -8.00
N SER A 370 -22.11 1.44 -9.32
CA SER A 370 -22.65 0.49 -10.31
C SER A 370 -21.97 -0.89 -10.26
N LYS A 371 -20.73 -0.97 -9.74
CA LYS A 371 -19.98 -2.23 -9.54
C LYS A 371 -20.54 -3.05 -8.38
N ASN A 372 -21.37 -2.46 -7.52
CA ASN A 372 -22.00 -3.08 -6.34
C ASN A 372 -20.98 -3.82 -5.44
N ILE A 373 -19.81 -3.20 -5.24
CA ILE A 373 -18.73 -3.74 -4.40
C ILE A 373 -19.15 -3.60 -2.95
N ARG A 374 -19.11 -4.70 -2.21
CA ARG A 374 -19.35 -4.74 -0.76
C ARG A 374 -18.35 -5.65 -0.09
N TYR A 375 -17.48 -5.09 0.72
CA TYR A 375 -16.46 -5.86 1.45
C TYR A 375 -17.01 -6.62 2.66
N HIS A 376 -18.14 -6.20 3.21
CA HIS A 376 -18.77 -6.79 4.39
C HIS A 376 -20.28 -6.92 4.19
N SER A 377 -20.92 -7.80 4.99
CA SER A 377 -22.37 -7.93 5.05
C SER A 377 -23.04 -7.03 6.09
N ILE A 378 -22.26 -6.49 7.03
CA ILE A 378 -22.73 -5.50 8.01
C ILE A 378 -22.75 -4.10 7.41
N ASP A 379 -23.82 -3.37 7.74
CA ASP A 379 -24.03 -1.98 7.36
C ASP A 379 -23.75 -1.06 8.55
#